data_e442c269edbe7dac340a268246f40e69
#
_entry.id   e442c269edbe7dac340a268246f40e69
#
_cell.length_a   1.000
_cell.length_b   1.000
_cell.length_c   1.000
_cell.angle_alpha   90.00
_cell.angle_beta   90.00
_cell.angle_gamma   90.00
#
_symmetry.space_group_name_H-M   'P 1'
#
loop_
_entity.id
_entity.type
_entity.pdbx_description
1 polymer ?
#
loop_
_entity_poly.entity_id
_entity_poly.type
_entity_poly.pdbx_seq_one_letter_code
_entity_poly.pdbx_strand_id
1 'polypeptide(L)'
;MEKYKEIERSIIKKFRKEIWRQFVKAVKDYELIKENDKIMVCVSGGKDSFLLAKCIEELAKHSDIPFTAKYVVMNPGYTEVNKKLILENAKVMNIDIEMFESNIFEVVDKTDRSPCYLCAKMRRGCLYNKAKELGCNKIALGHHFNDVIETTLLSMLYGSEIKTMMPKLHSENFEGLELIRPLFLVKEDAIIAWAKHNKLRFLNCACRFTEKTSYDEDTSSKRKEMKQLIKELKKVNPNVDMNIFKSIENVNLETIIAYRKNGELHSFLEEYDK
;
A
#
# COMPACT_ATOMS: atom_id res chain seq x y z
N MET A 1 -23.77 7.43 -19.94
CA MET A 1 -22.30 7.67 -19.80
C MET A 1 -21.66 6.35 -19.51
N GLU A 2 -20.52 6.04 -20.12
CA GLU A 2 -19.82 4.77 -19.88
C GLU A 2 -19.38 4.67 -18.41
N LYS A 3 -19.51 3.49 -17.80
CA LYS A 3 -19.33 3.27 -16.37
C LYS A 3 -17.95 3.73 -15.86
N TYR A 4 -16.89 3.49 -16.62
CA TYR A 4 -15.54 3.94 -16.23
C TYR A 4 -15.43 5.47 -16.12
N LYS A 5 -16.11 6.24 -17.01
CA LYS A 5 -16.14 7.71 -16.94
C LYS A 5 -16.87 8.21 -15.69
N GLU A 6 -17.89 7.50 -15.22
CA GLU A 6 -18.55 7.81 -13.95
C GLU A 6 -17.62 7.58 -12.76
N ILE A 7 -16.86 6.47 -12.79
CA ILE A 7 -15.89 6.12 -11.76
C ILE A 7 -14.78 7.17 -11.70
N GLU A 8 -14.20 7.56 -12.83
CA GLU A 8 -13.19 8.62 -12.95
C GLU A 8 -13.72 9.95 -12.39
N ARG A 9 -14.90 10.37 -12.88
CA ARG A 9 -15.54 11.61 -12.41
C ARG A 9 -15.82 11.57 -10.90
N SER A 10 -16.16 10.42 -10.33
CA SER A 10 -16.38 10.29 -8.91
C SER A 10 -15.12 10.61 -8.09
N ILE A 11 -13.94 10.15 -8.54
CA ILE A 11 -12.65 10.42 -7.87
C ILE A 11 -12.32 11.91 -7.90
N ILE A 12 -12.35 12.53 -9.09
CA ILE A 12 -11.89 13.90 -9.29
C ILE A 12 -12.91 14.98 -8.87
N LYS A 13 -14.19 14.62 -8.72
CA LYS A 13 -15.25 15.55 -8.32
C LYS A 13 -15.85 15.23 -6.96
N LYS A 14 -16.55 14.09 -6.82
CA LYS A 14 -17.28 13.74 -5.59
C LYS A 14 -16.36 13.46 -4.41
N PHE A 15 -15.33 12.67 -4.61
CA PHE A 15 -14.30 12.32 -3.60
C PHE A 15 -13.03 13.15 -3.74
N ARG A 16 -13.15 14.35 -4.32
CA ARG A 16 -12.00 15.22 -4.60
C ARG A 16 -11.19 15.54 -3.36
N LYS A 17 -11.85 15.88 -2.25
CA LYS A 17 -11.18 16.30 -1.00
C LYS A 17 -10.53 15.11 -0.29
N GLU A 18 -11.25 14.00 -0.24
CA GLU A 18 -10.91 12.82 0.55
C GLU A 18 -9.93 11.89 -0.18
N ILE A 19 -10.00 11.82 -1.53
CA ILE A 19 -9.17 10.93 -2.35
C ILE A 19 -8.22 11.72 -3.24
N TRP A 20 -8.75 12.44 -4.23
CA TRP A 20 -7.91 13.03 -5.28
C TRP A 20 -6.87 14.02 -4.74
N ARG A 21 -7.29 14.95 -3.88
CA ARG A 21 -6.35 15.93 -3.28
C ARG A 21 -5.31 15.24 -2.39
N GLN A 22 -5.70 14.24 -1.62
CA GLN A 22 -4.77 13.50 -0.75
C GLN A 22 -3.77 12.70 -1.57
N PHE A 23 -4.23 12.04 -2.64
CA PHE A 23 -3.37 11.34 -3.59
C PHE A 23 -2.36 12.30 -4.24
N VAL A 24 -2.82 13.40 -4.83
CA VAL A 24 -1.94 14.40 -5.47
C VAL A 24 -0.98 15.03 -4.45
N LYS A 25 -1.48 15.30 -3.22
CA LYS A 25 -0.65 15.80 -2.12
C LYS A 25 0.46 14.81 -1.78
N ALA A 26 0.17 13.52 -1.62
CA ALA A 26 1.17 12.49 -1.35
C ALA A 26 2.23 12.41 -2.48
N VAL A 27 1.78 12.44 -3.74
CA VAL A 27 2.70 12.42 -4.90
C VAL A 27 3.65 13.61 -4.87
N LYS A 28 3.17 14.81 -4.53
CA LYS A 28 3.98 16.04 -4.49
C LYS A 28 4.86 16.10 -3.26
N ASP A 29 4.30 15.97 -2.06
CA ASP A 29 5.01 16.18 -0.80
C ASP A 29 6.15 15.16 -0.61
N TYR A 30 5.96 13.94 -1.09
CA TYR A 30 6.97 12.88 -0.98
C TYR A 30 7.74 12.65 -2.29
N GLU A 31 7.52 13.47 -3.32
CA GLU A 31 8.19 13.36 -4.63
C GLU A 31 8.13 11.92 -5.18
N LEU A 32 6.92 11.34 -5.21
CA LEU A 32 6.76 9.92 -5.55
C LEU A 32 6.92 9.65 -7.05
N ILE A 33 6.58 10.63 -7.89
CA ILE A 33 6.60 10.50 -9.35
C ILE A 33 7.41 11.64 -9.92
N LYS A 34 8.36 11.32 -10.79
CA LYS A 34 9.23 12.25 -11.49
C LYS A 34 9.05 12.12 -13.01
N GLU A 35 9.59 13.09 -13.71
CA GLU A 35 9.60 13.08 -15.16
C GLU A 35 10.30 11.84 -15.72
N ASN A 36 9.70 11.26 -16.77
CA ASN A 36 10.16 10.03 -17.44
C ASN A 36 10.12 8.74 -16.59
N ASP A 37 9.47 8.76 -15.42
CA ASP A 37 9.26 7.54 -14.65
C ASP A 37 8.44 6.52 -15.44
N LYS A 38 8.82 5.25 -15.28
CA LYS A 38 8.10 4.08 -15.78
C LYS A 38 7.60 3.27 -14.59
N ILE A 39 6.30 3.38 -14.30
CA ILE A 39 5.70 2.90 -13.08
C ILE A 39 4.97 1.58 -13.32
N MET A 40 5.32 0.51 -12.60
CA MET A 40 4.50 -0.69 -12.52
C MET A 40 3.52 -0.55 -11.36
N VAL A 41 2.23 -0.46 -11.66
CA VAL A 41 1.14 -0.40 -10.68
C VAL A 41 0.67 -1.82 -10.36
N CYS A 42 0.84 -2.24 -9.11
CA CYS A 42 0.45 -3.57 -8.67
C CYS A 42 -1.04 -3.62 -8.30
N VAL A 43 -1.82 -4.38 -9.09
CA VAL A 43 -3.25 -4.58 -8.85
C VAL A 43 -3.46 -5.96 -8.20
N SER A 44 -3.85 -5.96 -6.92
CA SER A 44 -4.05 -7.19 -6.13
C SER A 44 -5.48 -7.74 -6.19
N GLY A 45 -6.39 -7.06 -6.89
CA GLY A 45 -7.82 -7.37 -6.91
C GLY A 45 -8.64 -6.71 -5.80
N GLY A 46 -7.99 -6.09 -4.81
CA GLY A 46 -8.65 -5.33 -3.73
C GLY A 46 -9.00 -3.89 -4.14
N LYS A 47 -9.92 -3.28 -3.38
CA LYS A 47 -10.40 -1.91 -3.58
C LYS A 47 -9.30 -0.87 -3.70
N ASP A 48 -8.26 -1.01 -2.85
CA ASP A 48 -7.18 -0.03 -2.73
C ASP A 48 -6.29 -0.03 -3.98
N SER A 49 -5.96 -1.21 -4.49
CA SER A 49 -5.12 -1.37 -5.68
C SER A 49 -5.82 -0.89 -6.96
N PHE A 50 -7.13 -1.13 -7.08
CA PHE A 50 -7.91 -0.61 -8.20
C PHE A 50 -8.11 0.90 -8.14
N LEU A 51 -8.34 1.47 -6.93
CA LEU A 51 -8.36 2.92 -6.76
C LEU A 51 -7.01 3.54 -7.14
N LEU A 52 -5.90 2.95 -6.67
CA LEU A 52 -4.56 3.38 -7.06
C LEU A 52 -4.39 3.41 -8.57
N ALA A 53 -4.78 2.32 -9.26
CA ALA A 53 -4.67 2.23 -10.71
C ALA A 53 -5.43 3.37 -11.41
N LYS A 54 -6.66 3.66 -10.99
CA LYS A 54 -7.45 4.77 -11.56
C LYS A 54 -6.85 6.14 -11.22
N CYS A 55 -6.34 6.34 -10.02
CA CYS A 55 -5.69 7.61 -9.65
C CYS A 55 -4.41 7.87 -10.46
N ILE A 56 -3.60 6.83 -10.69
CA ILE A 56 -2.38 6.94 -11.53
C ILE A 56 -2.78 7.21 -13.00
N GLU A 57 -3.78 6.54 -13.52
CA GLU A 57 -4.27 6.77 -14.88
C GLU A 57 -4.78 8.20 -15.07
N GLU A 58 -5.59 8.71 -14.12
CA GLU A 58 -6.08 10.09 -14.15
C GLU A 58 -4.94 11.11 -13.99
N LEU A 59 -3.95 10.81 -13.17
CA LEU A 59 -2.79 11.67 -13.03
C LEU A 59 -1.99 11.74 -14.35
N ALA A 60 -1.77 10.62 -15.02
CA ALA A 60 -1.07 10.57 -16.29
C ALA A 60 -1.78 11.38 -17.41
N LYS A 61 -3.12 11.44 -17.38
CA LYS A 61 -3.91 12.25 -18.34
C LYS A 61 -3.82 13.75 -18.12
N HIS A 62 -3.58 14.19 -16.88
CA HIS A 62 -3.72 15.59 -16.46
C HIS A 62 -2.46 16.20 -15.83
N SER A 63 -1.37 15.45 -15.75
CA SER A 63 -0.10 15.91 -15.20
C SER A 63 0.73 16.61 -16.26
N ASP A 64 1.36 17.71 -15.87
CA ASP A 64 2.40 18.37 -16.67
C ASP A 64 3.74 17.60 -16.66
N ILE A 65 3.87 16.62 -15.74
CA ILE A 65 5.04 15.76 -15.62
C ILE A 65 4.79 14.49 -16.44
N PRO A 66 5.49 14.26 -17.57
CA PRO A 66 5.32 13.05 -18.38
C PRO A 66 5.89 11.82 -17.66
N PHE A 67 5.07 10.80 -17.51
CA PHE A 67 5.45 9.47 -17.02
C PHE A 67 4.58 8.41 -17.68
N THR A 68 4.98 7.14 -17.58
CA THR A 68 4.21 6.01 -18.10
C THR A 68 3.86 5.03 -16.99
N ALA A 69 2.73 4.34 -17.12
CA ALA A 69 2.29 3.34 -16.15
C ALA A 69 1.86 2.05 -16.85
N LYS A 70 2.23 0.90 -16.25
CA LYS A 70 1.74 -0.43 -16.61
C LYS A 70 1.02 -1.02 -15.42
N TYR A 71 -0.13 -1.64 -15.65
CA TYR A 71 -0.97 -2.21 -14.59
C TYR A 71 -0.83 -3.71 -14.59
N VAL A 72 -0.35 -4.26 -13.48
CA VAL A 72 0.06 -5.67 -13.43
C VAL A 72 -0.64 -6.39 -12.29
N VAL A 73 -1.19 -7.56 -12.59
CA VAL A 73 -1.75 -8.49 -11.61
C VAL A 73 -0.83 -9.69 -11.49
N MET A 74 -0.27 -9.90 -10.32
CA MET A 74 0.42 -11.14 -10.00
C MET A 74 -0.60 -12.18 -9.54
N ASN A 75 -0.71 -13.29 -10.24
CA ASN A 75 -1.52 -14.43 -9.85
C ASN A 75 -0.70 -15.42 -9.00
N PRO A 76 -0.89 -15.47 -7.68
CA PRO A 76 -0.19 -16.42 -6.82
C PRO A 76 -0.87 -17.81 -6.79
N GLY A 77 -1.87 -18.06 -7.64
CA GLY A 77 -2.71 -19.25 -7.65
C GLY A 77 -4.17 -18.94 -7.30
N TYR A 78 -4.73 -17.84 -7.80
CA TYR A 78 -6.14 -17.50 -7.61
C TYR A 78 -7.08 -18.56 -8.14
N THR A 79 -8.25 -18.67 -7.50
CA THR A 79 -9.37 -19.45 -8.07
C THR A 79 -9.89 -18.76 -9.32
N GLU A 80 -10.54 -19.54 -10.22
CA GLU A 80 -11.12 -18.98 -11.44
C GLU A 80 -12.17 -17.89 -11.15
N VAL A 81 -12.91 -18.02 -10.05
CA VAL A 81 -13.88 -17.01 -9.58
C VAL A 81 -13.16 -15.69 -9.26
N ASN A 82 -12.03 -15.74 -8.55
CA ASN A 82 -11.24 -14.56 -8.18
C ASN A 82 -10.59 -13.92 -9.41
N LYS A 83 -10.02 -14.72 -10.31
CA LYS A 83 -9.48 -14.23 -11.59
C LYS A 83 -10.56 -13.50 -12.41
N LYS A 84 -11.72 -14.13 -12.56
CA LYS A 84 -12.85 -13.55 -13.29
C LYS A 84 -13.27 -12.21 -12.70
N LEU A 85 -13.41 -12.11 -11.37
CA LEU A 85 -13.76 -10.87 -10.69
C LEU A 85 -12.73 -9.75 -10.93
N ILE A 86 -11.43 -10.08 -10.91
CA ILE A 86 -10.36 -9.11 -11.20
C ILE A 86 -10.49 -8.59 -12.63
N LEU A 87 -10.65 -9.50 -13.61
CA LEU A 87 -10.77 -9.15 -15.03
C LEU A 87 -12.04 -8.34 -15.32
N GLU A 88 -13.18 -8.70 -14.69
CA GLU A 88 -14.42 -7.95 -14.79
C GLU A 88 -14.27 -6.52 -14.23
N ASN A 89 -13.65 -6.35 -13.07
CA ASN A 89 -13.36 -5.03 -12.50
C ASN A 89 -12.44 -4.21 -13.41
N ALA A 90 -11.39 -4.80 -13.94
CA ALA A 90 -10.49 -4.14 -14.88
C ALA A 90 -11.25 -3.66 -16.14
N LYS A 91 -12.11 -4.51 -16.70
CA LYS A 91 -12.97 -4.16 -17.84
C LYS A 91 -13.94 -3.03 -17.51
N VAL A 92 -14.66 -3.12 -16.37
CA VAL A 92 -15.61 -2.09 -15.93
C VAL A 92 -14.92 -0.74 -15.69
N MET A 93 -13.69 -0.77 -15.22
CA MET A 93 -12.89 0.42 -14.93
C MET A 93 -12.04 0.89 -16.12
N ASN A 94 -12.08 0.15 -17.23
CA ASN A 94 -11.29 0.38 -18.44
C ASN A 94 -9.78 0.50 -18.14
N ILE A 95 -9.26 -0.45 -17.34
CA ILE A 95 -7.84 -0.56 -17.02
C ILE A 95 -7.28 -1.74 -17.81
N ASP A 96 -6.25 -1.49 -18.61
CA ASP A 96 -5.52 -2.53 -19.34
C ASP A 96 -4.53 -3.20 -18.40
N ILE A 97 -4.88 -4.39 -17.89
CA ILE A 97 -4.05 -5.15 -16.92
C ILE A 97 -3.32 -6.29 -17.61
N GLU A 98 -2.04 -6.45 -17.29
CA GLU A 98 -1.25 -7.63 -17.60
C GLU A 98 -1.25 -8.57 -16.39
N MET A 99 -1.74 -9.81 -16.55
CA MET A 99 -1.70 -10.83 -15.50
C MET A 99 -0.55 -11.79 -15.77
N PHE A 100 0.29 -12.03 -14.75
CA PHE A 100 1.36 -13.02 -14.81
C PHE A 100 1.23 -14.05 -13.69
N GLU A 101 1.63 -15.28 -13.97
CA GLU A 101 1.57 -16.39 -13.03
C GLU A 101 2.79 -16.40 -12.11
N SER A 102 2.59 -16.84 -10.86
CA SER A 102 3.68 -17.12 -9.92
C SER A 102 3.34 -18.38 -9.11
N ASN A 103 4.32 -19.24 -8.88
CA ASN A 103 4.14 -20.51 -8.16
C ASN A 103 4.24 -20.34 -6.64
N ILE A 104 3.91 -19.17 -6.11
CA ILE A 104 4.13 -18.83 -4.69
C ILE A 104 3.34 -19.77 -3.77
N PHE A 105 2.08 -20.04 -4.09
CA PHE A 105 1.26 -20.90 -3.24
C PHE A 105 1.74 -22.36 -3.25
N GLU A 106 2.24 -22.86 -4.35
CA GLU A 106 2.79 -24.22 -4.44
C GLU A 106 4.07 -24.40 -3.59
N VAL A 107 4.89 -23.35 -3.51
CA VAL A 107 6.13 -23.34 -2.71
C VAL A 107 5.82 -23.18 -1.24
N VAL A 108 4.89 -22.30 -0.90
CA VAL A 108 4.52 -22.02 0.50
C VAL A 108 3.76 -23.18 1.13
N ASP A 109 2.92 -23.91 0.36
CA ASP A 109 2.21 -25.12 0.83
C ASP A 109 3.14 -26.24 1.29
N LYS A 110 4.38 -26.26 0.82
CA LYS A 110 5.40 -27.28 1.17
C LYS A 110 6.29 -26.87 2.35
N THR A 111 6.00 -25.75 3.00
CA THR A 111 6.89 -25.16 4.01
C THR A 111 6.22 -25.10 5.38
N ASP A 112 6.81 -25.75 6.39
CA ASP A 112 6.28 -25.81 7.77
C ASP A 112 6.53 -24.54 8.60
N ARG A 113 7.29 -23.55 8.09
CA ARG A 113 7.70 -22.36 8.85
C ARG A 113 7.14 -21.08 8.25
N SER A 114 6.33 -20.38 9.04
CA SER A 114 5.86 -18.99 8.76
C SER A 114 5.42 -18.75 7.30
N PRO A 115 4.38 -19.42 6.80
CA PRO A 115 3.97 -19.38 5.40
C PRO A 115 3.71 -17.95 4.91
N CYS A 116 3.16 -17.09 5.75
CA CYS A 116 2.89 -15.69 5.41
C CYS A 116 4.12 -14.83 5.21
N TYR A 117 5.14 -15.00 6.05
CA TYR A 117 6.40 -14.29 5.86
C TYR A 117 7.08 -14.70 4.55
N LEU A 118 7.14 -16.01 4.27
CA LEU A 118 7.72 -16.53 3.03
C LEU A 118 6.92 -16.04 1.81
N CYS A 119 5.60 -16.12 1.87
CA CYS A 119 4.71 -15.62 0.82
C CYS A 119 4.96 -14.13 0.54
N ALA A 120 5.03 -13.31 1.59
CA ALA A 120 5.28 -11.87 1.44
C ALA A 120 6.66 -11.58 0.82
N LYS A 121 7.69 -12.33 1.24
CA LYS A 121 9.05 -12.21 0.68
C LYS A 121 9.10 -12.61 -0.79
N MET A 122 8.49 -13.75 -1.15
CA MET A 122 8.44 -14.25 -2.53
C MET A 122 7.64 -13.30 -3.42
N ARG A 123 6.47 -12.83 -2.96
CA ARG A 123 5.66 -11.85 -3.70
C ARG A 123 6.47 -10.60 -4.04
N ARG A 124 7.25 -10.10 -3.09
CA ARG A 124 8.10 -8.94 -3.31
C ARG A 124 9.14 -9.24 -4.40
N GLY A 125 9.85 -10.36 -4.30
CA GLY A 125 10.84 -10.77 -5.31
C GLY A 125 10.25 -10.89 -6.72
N CYS A 126 9.08 -11.56 -6.86
CA CYS A 126 8.40 -11.70 -8.14
C CYS A 126 7.99 -10.34 -8.74
N LEU A 127 7.46 -9.42 -7.92
CA LEU A 127 7.07 -8.09 -8.38
C LEU A 127 8.27 -7.26 -8.82
N TYR A 128 9.39 -7.32 -8.10
CA TYR A 128 10.60 -6.60 -8.49
C TYR A 128 11.21 -7.14 -9.79
N ASN A 129 11.25 -8.47 -9.96
CA ASN A 129 11.69 -9.10 -11.21
C ASN A 129 10.79 -8.68 -12.38
N LYS A 130 9.46 -8.71 -12.21
CA LYS A 130 8.51 -8.30 -13.25
C LYS A 130 8.65 -6.82 -13.61
N ALA A 131 8.87 -5.94 -12.63
CA ALA A 131 9.11 -4.52 -12.89
C ALA A 131 10.38 -4.32 -13.74
N LYS A 132 11.44 -5.05 -13.44
CA LYS A 132 12.70 -5.01 -14.21
C LYS A 132 12.50 -5.53 -15.64
N GLU A 133 11.79 -6.65 -15.82
CA GLU A 133 11.41 -7.20 -17.14
C GLU A 133 10.64 -6.18 -17.98
N LEU A 134 9.71 -5.44 -17.37
CA LEU A 134 8.92 -4.41 -18.02
C LEU A 134 9.67 -3.09 -18.25
N GLY A 135 10.92 -2.97 -17.80
CA GLY A 135 11.72 -1.77 -17.88
C GLY A 135 11.20 -0.63 -17.01
N CYS A 136 10.46 -0.96 -15.93
CA CYS A 136 9.97 0.01 -14.96
C CYS A 136 11.06 0.35 -13.93
N ASN A 137 11.12 1.61 -13.51
CA ASN A 137 12.00 2.06 -12.43
C ASN A 137 11.24 2.25 -11.10
N LYS A 138 9.90 2.18 -11.13
CA LYS A 138 9.06 2.31 -9.92
C LYS A 138 8.01 1.22 -9.83
N ILE A 139 7.70 0.82 -8.59
CA ILE A 139 6.62 -0.10 -8.24
C ILE A 139 5.65 0.65 -7.32
N ALA A 140 4.40 0.83 -7.75
CA ALA A 140 3.36 1.47 -6.97
C ALA A 140 2.46 0.43 -6.28
N LEU A 141 2.32 0.57 -4.95
CA LEU A 141 1.50 -0.28 -4.11
C LEU A 141 0.34 0.50 -3.49
N GLY A 142 -0.82 -0.15 -3.36
CA GLY A 142 -2.07 0.42 -2.86
C GLY A 142 -2.16 0.58 -1.33
N HIS A 143 -1.04 0.71 -0.61
CA HIS A 143 -1.06 1.02 0.82
C HIS A 143 -1.56 2.44 1.06
N HIS A 144 -2.39 2.60 2.09
CA HIS A 144 -3.09 3.82 2.40
C HIS A 144 -2.80 4.32 3.83
N PHE A 145 -3.35 5.47 4.21
CA PHE A 145 -3.13 6.12 5.50
C PHE A 145 -3.29 5.18 6.71
N ASN A 146 -4.33 4.35 6.72
CA ASN A 146 -4.58 3.44 7.85
C ASN A 146 -3.49 2.37 7.97
N ASP A 147 -2.96 1.84 6.86
CA ASP A 147 -1.83 0.91 6.89
C ASP A 147 -0.59 1.52 7.55
N VAL A 148 -0.36 2.81 7.34
CA VAL A 148 0.78 3.54 7.92
C VAL A 148 0.65 3.60 9.44
N ILE A 149 -0.48 4.09 9.96
CA ILE A 149 -0.70 4.24 11.40
C ILE A 149 -0.80 2.88 12.12
N GLU A 150 -1.43 1.88 11.50
CA GLU A 150 -1.46 0.51 12.00
C GLU A 150 -0.05 -0.09 12.11
N THR A 151 0.79 0.12 11.08
CA THR A 151 2.19 -0.34 11.08
C THR A 151 3.01 0.37 12.17
N THR A 152 2.79 1.66 12.38
CA THR A 152 3.45 2.42 13.44
C THR A 152 3.13 1.85 14.81
N LEU A 153 1.84 1.64 15.13
CA LEU A 153 1.43 1.05 16.39
C LEU A 153 1.92 -0.39 16.58
N LEU A 154 1.88 -1.21 15.52
CA LEU A 154 2.44 -2.55 15.56
C LEU A 154 3.93 -2.56 15.91
N SER A 155 4.69 -1.63 15.33
CA SER A 155 6.12 -1.52 15.61
C SER A 155 6.39 -1.09 17.04
N MET A 156 5.60 -0.17 17.58
CA MET A 156 5.72 0.30 18.98
C MET A 156 5.30 -0.77 19.97
N LEU A 157 4.14 -1.39 19.80
CA LEU A 157 3.52 -2.26 20.80
C LEU A 157 4.04 -3.70 20.76
N TYR A 158 4.48 -4.17 19.60
CA TYR A 158 4.96 -5.54 19.42
C TYR A 158 6.41 -5.65 18.95
N GLY A 159 6.99 -4.58 18.39
CA GLY A 159 8.34 -4.57 17.85
C GLY A 159 9.35 -3.84 18.72
N SER A 160 8.94 -3.17 19.83
CA SER A 160 9.79 -2.33 20.68
C SER A 160 10.59 -1.30 19.87
N GLU A 161 9.98 -0.74 18.81
CA GLU A 161 10.67 0.11 17.86
C GLU A 161 9.70 1.17 17.31
N ILE A 162 10.14 2.42 17.24
CA ILE A 162 9.39 3.50 16.58
C ILE A 162 9.78 3.53 15.12
N LYS A 163 9.02 2.85 14.28
CA LYS A 163 9.15 2.89 12.83
C LYS A 163 7.81 2.83 12.14
N THR A 164 7.77 3.28 10.90
CA THR A 164 6.56 3.29 10.09
C THR A 164 6.78 2.71 8.70
N MET A 165 5.71 2.64 7.94
CA MET A 165 5.75 2.36 6.51
C MET A 165 6.14 3.63 5.76
N MET A 166 7.28 3.63 5.08
CA MET A 166 7.75 4.81 4.33
C MET A 166 6.93 5.04 3.06
N PRO A 167 6.70 6.30 2.63
CA PRO A 167 5.97 6.62 1.39
C PRO A 167 6.71 6.16 0.14
N LYS A 168 8.04 6.13 0.18
CA LYS A 168 8.91 5.59 -0.87
C LYS A 168 10.13 4.90 -0.28
N LEU A 169 10.66 3.90 -0.99
CA LEU A 169 11.83 3.10 -0.58
C LEU A 169 12.63 2.69 -1.82
N HIS A 170 13.93 2.91 -1.80
CA HIS A 170 14.83 2.23 -2.75
C HIS A 170 14.90 0.74 -2.45
N SER A 171 15.00 -0.07 -3.48
CA SER A 171 15.19 -1.50 -3.31
C SER A 171 16.65 -1.79 -2.96
N GLU A 172 16.89 -2.52 -1.87
CA GLU A 172 18.23 -2.96 -1.48
C GLU A 172 18.80 -4.04 -2.42
N ASN A 173 17.91 -4.86 -3.01
CA ASN A 173 18.32 -6.03 -3.81
C ASN A 173 18.15 -5.83 -5.32
N PHE A 174 17.51 -4.75 -5.74
CA PHE A 174 17.21 -4.46 -7.15
C PHE A 174 17.60 -3.01 -7.45
N GLU A 175 18.84 -2.82 -7.86
CA GLU A 175 19.37 -1.50 -8.19
C GLU A 175 18.48 -0.77 -9.22
N GLY A 176 18.26 0.52 -8.99
CA GLY A 176 17.45 1.39 -9.87
C GLY A 176 15.94 1.23 -9.70
N LEU A 177 15.46 0.35 -8.80
CA LEU A 177 14.03 0.21 -8.51
C LEU A 177 13.64 0.92 -7.19
N GLU A 178 12.56 1.69 -7.25
CA GLU A 178 11.96 2.37 -6.10
C GLU A 178 10.52 1.88 -5.90
N LEU A 179 10.14 1.58 -4.67
CA LEU A 179 8.77 1.29 -4.28
C LEU A 179 8.10 2.58 -3.81
N ILE A 180 6.89 2.87 -4.30
CA ILE A 180 6.11 4.05 -3.93
C ILE A 180 4.70 3.69 -3.44
N ARG A 181 4.11 4.56 -2.60
CA ARG A 181 2.77 4.40 -2.02
C ARG A 181 1.93 5.66 -2.23
N PRO A 182 1.38 5.87 -3.43
CA PRO A 182 0.68 7.13 -3.74
C PRO A 182 -0.61 7.37 -2.95
N LEU A 183 -1.23 6.31 -2.37
CA LEU A 183 -2.40 6.45 -1.49
C LEU A 183 -2.04 6.74 -0.02
N PHE A 184 -0.79 7.05 0.29
CA PHE A 184 -0.23 7.22 1.64
C PHE A 184 -1.04 8.15 2.56
N LEU A 185 -1.66 9.19 2.01
CA LEU A 185 -2.49 10.16 2.74
C LEU A 185 -4.00 9.91 2.59
N VAL A 186 -4.42 8.92 1.82
CA VAL A 186 -5.84 8.60 1.59
C VAL A 186 -6.35 7.69 2.70
N LYS A 187 -7.43 8.09 3.38
CA LYS A 187 -8.05 7.27 4.45
C LYS A 187 -8.88 6.12 3.87
N GLU A 188 -8.86 4.96 4.54
CA GLU A 188 -9.59 3.76 4.13
C GLU A 188 -11.10 4.00 4.02
N ASP A 189 -11.68 4.79 4.93
CA ASP A 189 -13.13 5.12 4.91
C ASP A 189 -13.54 5.80 3.61
N ALA A 190 -12.68 6.66 3.05
CA ALA A 190 -12.92 7.30 1.74
C ALA A 190 -12.88 6.28 0.60
N ILE A 191 -11.96 5.32 0.65
CA ILE A 191 -11.85 4.24 -0.36
C ILE A 191 -13.10 3.34 -0.32
N ILE A 192 -13.54 2.97 0.88
CA ILE A 192 -14.77 2.18 1.08
C ILE A 192 -16.00 2.95 0.57
N ALA A 193 -16.11 4.24 0.89
CA ALA A 193 -17.21 5.09 0.44
C ALA A 193 -17.23 5.22 -1.09
N TRP A 194 -16.06 5.38 -1.72
CA TRP A 194 -15.91 5.41 -3.17
C TRP A 194 -16.33 4.09 -3.82
N ALA A 195 -15.88 2.95 -3.29
CA ALA A 195 -16.24 1.63 -3.80
C ALA A 195 -17.75 1.39 -3.74
N LYS A 196 -18.39 1.72 -2.59
CA LYS A 196 -19.84 1.63 -2.40
C LYS A 196 -20.62 2.54 -3.36
N HIS A 197 -20.17 3.80 -3.50
CA HIS A 197 -20.81 4.77 -4.40
C HIS A 197 -20.86 4.26 -5.85
N ASN A 198 -19.78 3.66 -6.29
CA ASN A 198 -19.67 3.14 -7.66
C ASN A 198 -20.24 1.72 -7.83
N LYS A 199 -20.80 1.13 -6.75
CA LYS A 199 -21.33 -0.25 -6.71
C LYS A 199 -20.33 -1.30 -7.17
N LEU A 200 -19.05 -1.09 -6.86
CA LEU A 200 -17.96 -2.01 -7.19
C LEU A 200 -17.83 -3.09 -6.12
N ARG A 201 -17.52 -4.31 -6.57
CA ARG A 201 -17.21 -5.45 -5.71
C ARG A 201 -15.77 -5.85 -5.94
N PHE A 202 -15.01 -5.98 -4.87
CA PHE A 202 -13.59 -6.33 -4.91
C PHE A 202 -13.32 -7.59 -4.09
N LEU A 203 -12.17 -8.20 -4.29
CA LEU A 203 -11.70 -9.26 -3.44
C LEU A 203 -11.46 -8.74 -2.02
N ASN A 204 -12.02 -9.41 -1.03
CA ASN A 204 -11.77 -9.10 0.39
C ASN A 204 -10.42 -9.67 0.83
N CYS A 205 -10.12 -10.91 0.47
CA CYS A 205 -8.84 -11.57 0.65
C CYS A 205 -8.63 -12.56 -0.49
N ALA A 206 -7.45 -12.49 -1.12
CA ALA A 206 -7.14 -13.34 -2.26
C ALA A 206 -6.31 -14.57 -1.89
N CYS A 207 -6.06 -14.79 -0.59
CA CYS A 207 -5.20 -15.84 -0.12
C CYS A 207 -5.99 -17.12 0.20
N ARG A 208 -5.63 -18.25 -0.44
CA ARG A 208 -6.22 -19.57 -0.13
C ARG A 208 -5.95 -19.99 1.31
N PHE A 209 -4.89 -19.49 1.93
CA PHE A 209 -4.51 -19.82 3.31
C PHE A 209 -5.44 -19.20 4.34
N THR A 210 -6.03 -18.03 4.08
CA THR A 210 -7.02 -17.41 4.98
C THR A 210 -8.35 -18.14 5.00
N GLU A 211 -8.62 -19.00 4.00
CA GLU A 211 -9.81 -19.86 3.99
C GLU A 211 -9.57 -21.22 4.68
N LYS A 212 -8.32 -21.68 4.84
CA LYS A 212 -8.00 -23.04 5.24
C LYS A 212 -7.20 -23.20 6.54
N THR A 213 -6.54 -22.18 7.06
CA THR A 213 -5.62 -22.37 8.20
C THR A 213 -5.76 -21.34 9.29
N SER A 214 -5.90 -21.87 10.52
CA SER A 214 -5.78 -21.17 11.80
C SER A 214 -4.37 -20.57 12.07
N TYR A 215 -3.40 -20.80 11.20
CA TYR A 215 -2.00 -20.35 11.37
C TYR A 215 -1.76 -18.87 11.11
N ASP A 216 -2.69 -18.17 10.45
CA ASP A 216 -2.62 -16.73 10.16
C ASP A 216 -3.34 -15.85 11.18
N GLU A 217 -3.83 -16.43 12.24
CA GLU A 217 -4.54 -15.68 13.28
C GLU A 217 -3.65 -14.62 13.91
N ASP A 218 -2.35 -14.85 14.07
CA ASP A 218 -1.51 -13.98 14.87
C ASP A 218 -1.20 -12.63 14.16
N THR A 219 -0.72 -12.61 12.92
CA THR A 219 -0.38 -11.33 12.25
C THR A 219 -1.60 -10.61 11.70
N SER A 220 -2.58 -11.33 11.15
CA SER A 220 -3.87 -10.73 10.75
C SER A 220 -4.70 -10.34 11.97
N SER A 221 -4.58 -11.07 13.09
CA SER A 221 -5.16 -10.75 14.39
C SER A 221 -4.55 -9.46 14.95
N LYS A 222 -3.23 -9.33 15.01
CA LYS A 222 -2.54 -8.13 15.53
C LYS A 222 -2.86 -6.86 14.72
N ARG A 223 -2.98 -6.97 13.40
CA ARG A 223 -3.40 -5.83 12.57
C ARG A 223 -4.86 -5.47 12.79
N LYS A 224 -5.75 -6.44 12.94
CA LYS A 224 -7.16 -6.22 13.32
C LYS A 224 -7.26 -5.58 14.70
N GLU A 225 -6.43 -6.02 15.63
CA GLU A 225 -6.33 -5.45 16.98
C GLU A 225 -5.92 -3.99 16.95
N MET A 226 -4.88 -3.61 16.16
CA MET A 226 -4.49 -2.21 15.98
C MET A 226 -5.62 -1.38 15.36
N LYS A 227 -6.30 -1.91 14.37
CA LYS A 227 -7.46 -1.25 13.76
C LYS A 227 -8.58 -1.02 14.78
N GLN A 228 -8.87 -2.00 15.62
CA GLN A 228 -9.86 -1.87 16.69
C GLN A 228 -9.40 -0.86 17.76
N LEU A 229 -8.14 -0.91 18.20
CA LEU A 229 -7.56 0.04 19.15
C LEU A 229 -7.70 1.49 18.64
N ILE A 230 -7.31 1.76 17.39
CA ILE A 230 -7.47 3.08 16.78
C ILE A 230 -8.95 3.50 16.80
N LYS A 231 -9.86 2.60 16.48
CA LYS A 231 -11.30 2.87 16.47
C LYS A 231 -11.84 3.23 17.86
N GLU A 232 -11.39 2.53 18.92
CA GLU A 232 -11.76 2.85 20.29
C GLU A 232 -11.19 4.20 20.74
N LEU A 233 -9.91 4.45 20.47
CA LEU A 233 -9.28 5.74 20.78
C LEU A 233 -9.95 6.92 20.05
N LYS A 234 -10.45 6.71 18.83
CA LYS A 234 -11.19 7.73 18.09
C LYS A 234 -12.52 8.13 18.73
N LYS A 235 -13.12 7.30 19.58
CA LYS A 235 -14.33 7.66 20.34
C LYS A 235 -14.04 8.74 21.39
N VAL A 236 -12.82 8.73 21.94
CA VAL A 236 -12.37 9.69 22.96
C VAL A 236 -11.72 10.90 22.29
N ASN A 237 -10.87 10.69 21.31
CA ASN A 237 -10.18 11.74 20.56
C ASN A 237 -10.38 11.54 19.05
N PRO A 238 -11.27 12.27 18.39
CA PRO A 238 -11.54 12.13 16.96
C PRO A 238 -10.32 12.31 16.05
N ASN A 239 -9.27 12.99 16.54
CA ASN A 239 -8.04 13.27 15.78
C ASN A 239 -6.90 12.28 16.04
N VAL A 240 -7.14 11.23 16.82
CA VAL A 240 -6.07 10.29 17.23
C VAL A 240 -5.33 9.66 16.05
N ASP A 241 -6.03 9.33 14.97
CA ASP A 241 -5.43 8.79 13.75
C ASP A 241 -4.43 9.76 13.12
N MET A 242 -4.78 11.04 13.07
CA MET A 242 -3.90 12.10 12.57
C MET A 242 -2.75 12.38 13.54
N ASN A 243 -2.98 12.29 14.85
CA ASN A 243 -1.94 12.48 15.84
C ASN A 243 -0.89 11.37 15.77
N ILE A 244 -1.29 10.11 15.61
CA ILE A 244 -0.38 8.98 15.39
C ILE A 244 0.43 9.22 14.10
N PHE A 245 -0.21 9.64 13.02
CA PHE A 245 0.47 9.92 11.76
C PHE A 245 1.49 11.05 11.91
N LYS A 246 1.09 12.16 12.50
CA LYS A 246 1.97 13.33 12.67
C LYS A 246 3.13 13.08 13.62
N SER A 247 2.98 12.18 14.60
CA SER A 247 4.06 11.86 15.54
C SER A 247 5.29 11.27 14.84
N ILE A 248 5.10 10.57 13.73
CA ILE A 248 6.20 10.03 12.92
C ILE A 248 6.86 11.06 11.98
N GLU A 249 6.18 12.18 11.71
CA GLU A 249 6.73 13.32 10.98
C GLU A 249 7.39 14.35 11.90
N ASN A 250 7.16 14.26 13.22
CA ASN A 250 7.61 15.23 14.20
C ASN A 250 8.27 14.53 15.40
N VAL A 251 9.35 13.78 15.13
CA VAL A 251 10.15 13.13 16.16
C VAL A 251 11.12 14.14 16.75
N ASN A 252 11.00 14.41 18.07
CA ASN A 252 11.92 15.28 18.77
C ASN A 252 13.10 14.46 19.34
N LEU A 253 14.26 14.58 18.69
CA LEU A 253 15.45 13.81 19.05
C LEU A 253 16.07 14.26 20.38
N GLU A 254 15.83 15.49 20.84
CA GLU A 254 16.31 16.01 22.12
C GLU A 254 15.65 15.33 23.34
N THR A 255 14.49 14.71 23.14
CA THR A 255 13.70 14.06 24.18
C THR A 255 13.56 12.56 24.01
N ILE A 256 14.46 11.94 23.22
CA ILE A 256 14.54 10.50 23.00
C ILE A 256 15.81 9.95 23.65
N ILE A 257 15.68 8.84 24.40
CA ILE A 257 16.81 8.21 25.12
C ILE A 257 17.90 7.74 24.16
N ALA A 258 17.49 7.16 22.99
CA ALA A 258 18.40 6.73 21.95
C ALA A 258 17.66 6.61 20.61
N TYR A 259 18.38 6.73 19.50
CA TYR A 259 17.87 6.47 18.16
C TYR A 259 18.91 5.76 17.29
N ARG A 260 18.45 5.07 16.24
CA ARG A 260 19.34 4.41 15.26
C ARG A 260 19.36 5.20 13.95
N LYS A 261 20.58 5.45 13.45
CA LYS A 261 20.79 6.06 12.13
C LYS A 261 21.89 5.27 11.42
N ASN A 262 21.63 4.83 10.19
CA ASN A 262 22.56 4.02 9.38
C ASN A 262 23.10 2.76 10.11
N GLY A 263 22.28 2.16 10.98
CA GLY A 263 22.66 0.97 11.78
C GLY A 263 23.38 1.30 13.10
N GLU A 264 23.84 2.52 13.31
CA GLU A 264 24.49 2.98 14.53
C GLU A 264 23.46 3.45 15.57
N LEU A 265 23.75 3.17 16.84
CA LEU A 265 22.95 3.61 17.98
C LEU A 265 23.54 4.90 18.54
N HIS A 266 22.73 5.95 18.57
CA HIS A 266 23.04 7.23 19.17
C HIS A 266 22.30 7.38 20.49
N SER A 267 23.03 7.67 21.57
CA SER A 267 22.49 7.87 22.92
C SER A 267 22.39 9.37 23.23
N PHE A 268 21.41 9.76 24.04
CA PHE A 268 21.31 11.13 24.55
C PHE A 268 22.57 11.58 25.33
N LEU A 269 23.34 10.63 25.90
CA LEU A 269 24.57 10.90 26.60
C LEU A 269 25.68 11.49 25.71
N GLU A 270 25.61 11.29 24.40
CA GLU A 270 26.63 11.84 23.47
C GLU A 270 26.63 13.36 23.44
N GLU A 271 25.52 14.01 23.82
CA GLU A 271 25.34 15.46 23.78
C GLU A 271 24.97 16.06 25.16
N TYR A 272 24.83 15.22 26.21
CA TYR A 272 24.29 15.63 27.50
C TYR A 272 25.17 16.66 28.25
N ASP A 273 26.49 16.54 28.13
CA ASP A 273 27.46 17.42 28.81
C ASP A 273 28.11 18.43 27.84
N LYS A 274 27.58 18.56 26.63
CA LYS A 274 28.02 19.58 25.68
C LYS A 274 27.16 20.84 25.82
#